data_c28186e7854a06b91bd554e775d2fea0
#
_entry.id   c28186e7854a06b91bd554e775d2fea0
#
_cell.length_a   1.000
_cell.length_b   1.000
_cell.length_c   1.000
_cell.angle_alpha   90.00
_cell.angle_beta   90.00
_cell.angle_gamma   90.00
#
_symmetry.space_group_name_H-M   'P 1'
#
loop_
_entity.id
_entity.type
_entity.pdbx_description
1 polymer ?
#
loop_
_entity_poly.entity_id
_entity_poly.type
_entity_poly.pdbx_seq_one_letter_code
_entity_poly.pdbx_strand_id
1 'polypeptide(L)'
;MKLVDKTLFIDASPQHVYRLLTDAASLVEWMAPMARSDPRAGGELTWTHPSGDRVVGQFIALVPGRRVVFSFGWDRPDIEVPQGSTVVEIDLTPHQGGTLLRLIHRGLEGPMADAHDGGWTNYLARLAALAEGRDPGPDTLADQRVPSARQLRLG
;
A
#
# COMPACT_ATOMS: atom_id res chain seq x y z
N MET A 1 17.51 -8.01 -7.63
CA MET A 1 16.18 -7.65 -7.15
C MET A 1 16.22 -6.24 -6.57
N LYS A 2 15.30 -5.42 -6.97
CA LYS A 2 15.18 -4.05 -6.48
C LYS A 2 14.11 -3.96 -5.41
N LEU A 3 14.39 -3.25 -4.32
CA LEU A 3 13.40 -3.01 -3.26
C LEU A 3 12.73 -1.66 -3.44
N VAL A 4 11.44 -1.60 -3.14
CA VAL A 4 10.80 -0.34 -2.81
C VAL A 4 10.99 -0.13 -1.32
N ASP A 5 11.60 0.99 -0.94
CA ASP A 5 11.91 1.33 0.45
C ASP A 5 11.57 2.80 0.67
N LYS A 6 10.51 3.04 1.42
CA LYS A 6 9.98 4.37 1.68
C LYS A 6 9.97 4.65 3.17
N THR A 7 10.42 5.82 3.58
CA THR A 7 10.34 6.28 4.96
C THR A 7 9.74 7.67 4.98
N LEU A 8 8.76 7.90 5.86
CA LEU A 8 8.15 9.23 6.02
C LEU A 8 7.72 9.44 7.47
N PHE A 9 7.72 10.70 7.89
CA PHE A 9 7.13 11.10 9.16
C PHE A 9 5.66 11.45 8.97
N ILE A 10 4.81 10.96 9.89
CA ILE A 10 3.38 11.28 9.93
C ILE A 10 3.07 11.87 11.30
N ASP A 11 2.48 13.04 11.33
CA ASP A 11 2.12 13.73 12.59
C ASP A 11 0.80 13.18 13.11
N ALA A 12 0.82 11.92 13.51
CA ALA A 12 -0.29 11.19 14.11
C ALA A 12 0.28 10.00 14.88
N SER A 13 -0.49 9.50 15.85
CA SER A 13 -0.02 8.38 16.69
C SER A 13 0.15 7.10 15.87
N PRO A 14 1.08 6.22 16.27
CA PRO A 14 1.24 4.91 15.62
C PRO A 14 -0.04 4.09 15.62
N GLN A 15 -0.84 4.16 16.67
CA GLN A 15 -2.11 3.44 16.78
C GLN A 15 -3.11 3.94 15.73
N HIS A 16 -3.17 5.26 15.53
CA HIS A 16 -4.06 5.84 14.53
C HIS A 16 -3.62 5.46 13.10
N VAL A 17 -2.32 5.55 12.81
CA VAL A 17 -1.79 5.14 11.50
C VAL A 17 -2.05 3.65 11.26
N TYR A 18 -1.82 2.81 12.25
CA TYR A 18 -2.10 1.36 12.18
C TYR A 18 -3.56 1.11 11.80
N ARG A 19 -4.49 1.81 12.44
CA ARG A 19 -5.91 1.68 12.13
C ARG A 19 -6.21 2.03 10.67
N LEU A 20 -5.63 3.11 10.15
CA LEU A 20 -5.83 3.50 8.76
C LEU A 20 -5.28 2.47 7.76
N LEU A 21 -4.28 1.69 8.17
CA LEU A 21 -3.67 0.64 7.34
C LEU A 21 -4.46 -0.66 7.36
N THR A 22 -5.26 -0.91 8.39
CA THR A 22 -5.87 -2.23 8.61
C THR A 22 -7.39 -2.25 8.58
N ASP A 23 -8.04 -1.11 8.72
CA ASP A 23 -9.50 -1.00 8.75
C ASP A 23 -10.06 -0.73 7.34
N ALA A 24 -11.00 -1.55 6.89
CA ALA A 24 -11.57 -1.43 5.54
C ALA A 24 -12.23 -0.07 5.31
N ALA A 25 -12.97 0.44 6.30
CA ALA A 25 -13.63 1.74 6.19
C ALA A 25 -12.60 2.89 6.07
N SER A 26 -11.42 2.72 6.67
CA SER A 26 -10.33 3.69 6.55
C SER A 26 -9.61 3.59 5.22
N LEU A 27 -9.37 2.37 4.73
CA LEU A 27 -8.69 2.14 3.44
C LEU A 27 -9.41 2.82 2.27
N VAL A 28 -10.74 2.88 2.29
CA VAL A 28 -11.49 3.53 1.22
C VAL A 28 -11.31 5.05 1.22
N GLU A 29 -10.79 5.63 2.27
CA GLU A 29 -10.56 7.07 2.36
C GLU A 29 -9.22 7.53 1.76
N TRP A 30 -8.25 6.62 1.62
CA TRP A 30 -6.94 7.02 1.12
C TRP A 30 -6.35 6.10 0.03
N MET A 31 -6.75 4.82 -0.03
CA MET A 31 -6.17 3.87 -0.97
C MET A 31 -7.04 3.68 -2.21
N ALA A 32 -8.28 3.25 -2.06
CA ALA A 32 -9.14 2.91 -3.19
C ALA A 32 -10.60 2.88 -2.73
N PRO A 33 -11.57 3.12 -3.64
CA PRO A 33 -12.98 3.23 -3.25
C PRO A 33 -13.63 1.93 -2.77
N MET A 34 -12.99 0.79 -3.03
CA MET A 34 -13.48 -0.51 -2.56
C MET A 34 -12.34 -1.24 -1.87
N ALA A 35 -12.60 -1.74 -0.66
CA ALA A 35 -11.60 -2.48 0.10
C ALA A 35 -12.26 -3.52 1.00
N ARG A 36 -11.54 -4.62 1.23
CA ARG A 36 -11.88 -5.63 2.23
C ARG A 36 -10.67 -5.88 3.10
N SER A 37 -10.87 -5.95 4.39
CA SER A 37 -9.81 -6.21 5.35
C SER A 37 -10.34 -7.06 6.50
N ASP A 38 -9.68 -8.19 6.72
CA ASP A 38 -9.86 -9.03 7.89
C ASP A 38 -8.51 -9.00 8.66
N PRO A 39 -8.33 -8.06 9.61
CA PRO A 39 -7.01 -7.77 10.17
C PRO A 39 -6.55 -8.81 11.19
N ARG A 40 -6.26 -9.99 10.72
CA ARG A 40 -5.64 -11.09 11.47
C ARG A 40 -4.71 -11.84 10.55
N ALA A 41 -3.74 -12.56 11.10
CA ALA A 41 -2.84 -13.39 10.29
C ALA A 41 -3.66 -14.38 9.45
N GLY A 42 -3.39 -14.41 8.15
CA GLY A 42 -4.15 -15.20 7.18
C GLY A 42 -5.43 -14.54 6.67
N GLY A 43 -5.83 -13.39 7.23
CA GLY A 43 -7.02 -12.67 6.81
C GLY A 43 -6.86 -11.96 5.48
N GLU A 44 -7.97 -11.78 4.78
CA GLU A 44 -8.02 -11.14 3.46
C GLU A 44 -7.67 -9.66 3.55
N LEU A 45 -6.91 -9.17 2.56
CA LEU A 45 -6.69 -7.75 2.33
C LEU A 45 -6.73 -7.50 0.82
N THR A 46 -7.81 -6.84 0.35
CA THR A 46 -7.99 -6.52 -1.06
C THR A 46 -8.47 -5.09 -1.21
N TRP A 47 -8.11 -4.47 -2.34
CA TRP A 47 -8.71 -3.19 -2.72
C TRP A 47 -8.77 -3.07 -4.24
N THR A 48 -9.76 -2.30 -4.72
CA THR A 48 -10.00 -2.10 -6.14
C THR A 48 -10.01 -0.63 -6.47
N HIS A 49 -9.15 -0.24 -7.39
CA HIS A 49 -9.05 1.13 -7.89
C HIS A 49 -10.16 1.44 -8.91
N PRO A 50 -10.49 2.73 -9.13
CA PRO A 50 -11.48 3.11 -10.14
C PRO A 50 -11.16 2.61 -11.55
N SER A 51 -9.87 2.42 -11.87
CA SER A 51 -9.43 1.80 -13.13
C SER A 51 -9.91 0.37 -13.33
N GLY A 52 -10.37 -0.29 -12.26
CA GLY A 52 -10.72 -1.70 -12.23
C GLY A 52 -9.58 -2.60 -11.78
N ASP A 53 -8.37 -2.07 -11.60
CA ASP A 53 -7.25 -2.87 -11.10
C ASP A 53 -7.43 -3.18 -9.61
N ARG A 54 -7.26 -4.46 -9.28
CA ARG A 54 -7.50 -4.97 -7.94
C ARG A 54 -6.24 -5.60 -7.37
N VAL A 55 -5.88 -5.19 -6.16
CA VAL A 55 -4.84 -5.85 -5.38
C VAL A 55 -5.46 -6.96 -4.56
N VAL A 56 -4.82 -8.12 -4.54
CA VAL A 56 -5.24 -9.26 -3.74
C VAL A 56 -4.08 -9.74 -2.88
N GLY A 57 -4.30 -9.82 -1.58
CA GLY A 57 -3.32 -10.30 -0.63
C GLY A 57 -3.95 -10.84 0.64
N GLN A 58 -3.08 -11.20 1.57
CA GLN A 58 -3.45 -11.67 2.89
C GLN A 58 -2.51 -11.05 3.91
N PHE A 59 -3.03 -10.77 5.10
CA PHE A 59 -2.14 -10.40 6.21
C PHE A 59 -1.26 -11.58 6.60
N ILE A 60 0.03 -11.31 6.77
CA ILE A 60 1.02 -12.31 7.20
C ILE A 60 1.32 -12.13 8.69
N ALA A 61 1.53 -10.89 9.11
CA ALA A 61 1.82 -10.57 10.49
C ALA A 61 1.24 -9.20 10.86
N LEU A 62 0.73 -9.09 12.07
CA LEU A 62 0.15 -7.87 12.61
C LEU A 62 0.62 -7.70 14.05
N VAL A 63 1.26 -6.57 14.35
CA VAL A 63 1.56 -6.14 15.71
C VAL A 63 0.90 -4.78 15.88
N PRO A 64 -0.21 -4.69 16.66
CA PRO A 64 -0.99 -3.45 16.76
C PRO A 64 -0.14 -2.24 17.12
N GLY A 65 -0.29 -1.19 16.31
CA GLY A 65 0.44 0.05 16.45
C GLY A 65 1.91 -0.01 16.06
N ARG A 66 2.43 -1.14 15.56
CA ARG A 66 3.86 -1.31 15.29
C ARG A 66 4.19 -1.89 13.94
N ARG A 67 3.43 -2.88 13.46
CA ARG A 67 3.86 -3.61 12.27
C ARG A 67 2.67 -4.19 11.52
N VAL A 68 2.68 -4.04 10.20
CA VAL A 68 1.73 -4.67 9.28
C VAL A 68 2.53 -5.33 8.17
N VAL A 69 2.33 -6.62 7.96
CA VAL A 69 2.94 -7.36 6.86
C VAL A 69 1.84 -8.06 6.08
N PHE A 70 1.83 -7.89 4.77
CA PHE A 70 0.84 -8.55 3.93
C PHE A 70 1.44 -8.95 2.58
N SER A 71 0.88 -9.99 1.98
CA SER A 71 1.21 -10.37 0.61
C SER A 71 0.46 -9.46 -0.36
N PHE A 72 1.00 -9.31 -1.57
CA PHE A 72 0.51 -8.33 -2.52
C PHE A 72 0.67 -8.86 -3.94
N GLY A 73 -0.32 -8.65 -4.77
CA GLY A 73 -0.28 -8.91 -6.19
C GLY A 73 -1.53 -8.40 -6.87
N TRP A 74 -1.55 -8.44 -8.19
CA TRP A 74 -2.65 -7.90 -8.99
C TRP A 74 -3.52 -9.01 -9.56
N ASP A 75 -4.82 -8.76 -9.60
CA ASP A 75 -5.79 -9.65 -10.24
C ASP A 75 -5.85 -9.35 -11.74
N ARG A 76 -4.71 -9.54 -12.41
CA ARG A 76 -4.57 -9.38 -13.86
C ARG A 76 -3.45 -10.30 -14.37
N PRO A 77 -3.75 -11.19 -15.34
CA PRO A 77 -2.75 -12.15 -15.83
C PRO A 77 -1.62 -11.51 -16.64
N ASP A 78 -1.80 -10.30 -17.16
CA ASP A 78 -0.78 -9.58 -17.92
C ASP A 78 0.21 -8.79 -17.06
N ILE A 79 -0.01 -8.72 -15.75
CA ILE A 79 0.89 -8.03 -14.83
C ILE A 79 1.81 -9.04 -14.16
N GLU A 80 3.11 -8.78 -14.21
CA GLU A 80 4.15 -9.68 -13.69
C GLU A 80 4.31 -9.60 -12.17
N VAL A 81 3.20 -9.33 -11.49
CA VAL A 81 3.07 -9.35 -10.04
C VAL A 81 1.78 -10.10 -9.71
N PRO A 82 1.78 -11.44 -9.82
CA PRO A 82 0.59 -12.23 -9.55
C PRO A 82 0.11 -12.09 -8.11
N GLN A 83 -1.14 -12.47 -7.86
CA GLN A 83 -1.74 -12.43 -6.54
C GLN A 83 -0.85 -13.16 -5.52
N GLY A 84 -0.55 -12.47 -4.41
CA GLY A 84 0.23 -13.04 -3.32
C GLY A 84 1.70 -13.27 -3.59
N SER A 85 2.23 -12.80 -4.73
CA SER A 85 3.61 -13.10 -5.13
C SER A 85 4.67 -12.23 -4.48
N THR A 86 4.29 -11.10 -3.92
CA THR A 86 5.21 -10.16 -3.27
C THR A 86 4.77 -9.87 -1.85
N VAL A 87 5.62 -9.21 -1.07
CA VAL A 87 5.35 -8.92 0.34
C VAL A 87 5.60 -7.45 0.63
N VAL A 88 4.67 -6.83 1.33
CA VAL A 88 4.78 -5.47 1.83
C VAL A 88 4.96 -5.53 3.34
N GLU A 89 6.01 -4.89 3.85
CA GLU A 89 6.29 -4.77 5.28
C GLU A 89 6.23 -3.30 5.68
N ILE A 90 5.39 -2.98 6.65
CA ILE A 90 5.25 -1.61 7.17
C ILE A 90 5.57 -1.63 8.66
N ASP A 91 6.58 -0.85 9.05
CA ASP A 91 6.96 -0.66 10.44
C ASP A 91 6.60 0.75 10.89
N LEU A 92 6.01 0.85 12.07
CA LEU A 92 5.60 2.11 12.71
C LEU A 92 6.41 2.30 13.98
N THR A 93 7.15 3.40 14.06
CA THR A 93 7.96 3.73 15.22
C THR A 93 7.53 5.09 15.78
N PRO A 94 7.25 5.20 17.10
CA PRO A 94 7.02 6.51 17.71
C PRO A 94 8.22 7.43 17.47
N HIS A 95 7.97 8.65 17.02
CA HIS A 95 9.03 9.59 16.68
C HIS A 95 8.51 11.02 16.80
N GLN A 96 9.14 11.84 17.66
CA GLN A 96 8.84 13.26 17.80
C GLN A 96 7.34 13.57 17.93
N GLY A 97 6.64 12.82 18.74
CA GLY A 97 5.20 13.03 18.98
C GLY A 97 4.28 12.47 17.90
N GLY A 98 4.84 11.88 16.86
CA GLY A 98 4.10 11.24 15.79
C GLY A 98 4.64 9.87 15.47
N THR A 99 4.68 9.52 14.18
CA THR A 99 5.06 8.18 13.70
C THR A 99 6.08 8.30 12.58
N LEU A 100 7.16 7.54 12.68
CA LEU A 100 8.02 7.26 11.56
C LEU A 100 7.54 5.96 10.92
N LEU A 101 7.09 6.04 9.67
CA LEU A 101 6.61 4.89 8.91
C LEU A 101 7.70 4.48 7.92
N ARG A 102 8.03 3.19 7.92
CA ARG A 102 8.89 2.62 6.87
C ARG A 102 8.14 1.51 6.16
N LEU A 103 8.06 1.60 4.84
CA LEU A 103 7.46 0.59 3.98
C LEU A 103 8.54 -0.03 3.12
N ILE A 104 8.61 -1.36 3.11
CA ILE A 104 9.45 -2.13 2.19
C ILE A 104 8.56 -3.07 1.41
N HIS A 105 8.61 -2.98 0.07
CA HIS A 105 7.90 -3.89 -0.81
C HIS A 105 8.92 -4.80 -1.49
N ARG A 106 8.87 -6.09 -1.15
CA ARG A 106 9.82 -7.12 -1.60
C ARG A 106 9.23 -7.99 -2.69
N GLY A 107 10.10 -8.47 -3.60
CA GLY A 107 9.71 -9.42 -4.62
C GLY A 107 9.37 -8.80 -5.96
N LEU A 108 9.43 -7.48 -6.08
CA LEU A 108 9.24 -6.77 -7.34
C LEU A 108 10.53 -6.81 -8.16
N GLU A 109 10.39 -6.97 -9.47
CA GLU A 109 11.53 -7.06 -10.37
C GLU A 109 11.45 -6.05 -11.50
N GLY A 110 12.62 -5.56 -11.92
CA GLY A 110 12.78 -4.69 -13.08
C GLY A 110 11.91 -3.45 -13.01
N PRO A 111 11.24 -3.09 -14.13
CA PRO A 111 10.45 -1.88 -14.20
C PRO A 111 9.22 -1.88 -13.27
N MET A 112 8.79 -3.06 -12.80
CA MET A 112 7.67 -3.14 -11.85
C MET A 112 8.04 -2.55 -10.49
N ALA A 113 9.31 -2.65 -10.07
CA ALA A 113 9.76 -2.00 -8.84
C ALA A 113 9.63 -0.47 -8.93
N ASP A 114 10.05 0.11 -10.04
CA ASP A 114 9.95 1.57 -10.24
C ASP A 114 8.49 2.03 -10.32
N ALA A 115 7.63 1.28 -11.02
CA ALA A 115 6.21 1.61 -11.13
C ALA A 115 5.52 1.60 -9.75
N HIS A 116 5.84 0.59 -8.92
CA HIS A 116 5.25 0.48 -7.58
C HIS A 116 5.86 1.50 -6.61
N ASP A 117 7.13 1.87 -6.80
CA ASP A 117 7.75 2.96 -6.03
C ASP A 117 6.95 4.26 -6.20
N GLY A 118 6.62 4.63 -7.43
CA GLY A 118 5.79 5.80 -7.72
C GLY A 118 4.38 5.68 -7.12
N GLY A 119 3.78 4.52 -7.22
CA GLY A 119 2.47 4.26 -6.61
C GLY A 119 2.49 4.45 -5.10
N TRP A 120 3.47 3.88 -4.42
CA TRP A 120 3.59 4.03 -2.97
C TRP A 120 3.87 5.47 -2.55
N THR A 121 4.68 6.22 -3.32
CA THR A 121 4.87 7.65 -3.06
C THR A 121 3.53 8.38 -3.03
N ASN A 122 2.66 8.13 -4.01
CA ASN A 122 1.34 8.74 -4.07
C ASN A 122 0.46 8.31 -2.88
N TYR A 123 0.33 7.01 -2.63
CA TYR A 123 -0.61 6.53 -1.62
C TYR A 123 -0.14 6.78 -0.20
N LEU A 124 1.15 6.74 0.08
CA LEU A 124 1.66 7.09 1.40
C LEU A 124 1.48 8.59 1.72
N ALA A 125 1.57 9.46 0.71
CA ALA A 125 1.26 10.88 0.90
C ALA A 125 -0.23 11.07 1.24
N ARG A 126 -1.12 10.31 0.61
CA ARG A 126 -2.55 10.35 0.90
C ARG A 126 -2.85 9.81 2.31
N LEU A 127 -2.19 8.74 2.72
CA LEU A 127 -2.30 8.20 4.07
C LEU A 127 -1.86 9.25 5.10
N ALA A 128 -0.72 9.88 4.89
CA ALA A 128 -0.21 10.90 5.80
C ALA A 128 -1.18 12.07 5.93
N ALA A 129 -1.72 12.56 4.82
CA ALA A 129 -2.69 13.64 4.83
C ALA A 129 -3.92 13.27 5.66
N LEU A 130 -4.50 12.09 5.43
CA LEU A 130 -5.66 11.63 6.17
C LEU A 130 -5.34 11.49 7.66
N ALA A 131 -4.21 10.88 8.00
CA ALA A 131 -3.80 10.67 9.39
C ALA A 131 -3.63 11.99 10.14
N GLU A 132 -3.15 13.03 9.44
CA GLU A 132 -2.92 14.35 10.00
C GLU A 132 -4.18 15.24 10.01
N GLY A 133 -5.33 14.69 9.62
CA GLY A 133 -6.59 15.44 9.59
C GLY A 133 -6.77 16.34 8.38
N ARG A 134 -5.96 16.15 7.34
CA ARG A 134 -6.06 16.90 6.08
C ARG A 134 -6.80 16.08 5.03
N ASP A 135 -7.45 16.74 4.09
CA ASP A 135 -8.07 16.10 2.95
C ASP A 135 -6.98 15.58 2.00
N PRO A 136 -6.95 14.27 1.67
CA PRO A 136 -5.99 13.75 0.69
C PRO A 136 -6.15 14.35 -0.71
N GLY A 137 -7.30 14.94 -1.01
CA GLY A 137 -7.62 15.45 -2.34
C GLY A 137 -7.91 14.31 -3.32
N PRO A 138 -8.05 14.64 -4.63
CA PRO A 138 -8.28 13.61 -5.63
C PRO A 138 -7.06 12.70 -5.80
N ASP A 139 -7.30 11.41 -6.02
CA ASP A 139 -6.25 10.46 -6.33
C ASP A 139 -5.87 10.60 -7.81
N THR A 140 -4.69 11.15 -8.08
CA THR A 140 -4.23 11.42 -9.44
C THR A 140 -3.89 10.14 -10.22
N LEU A 141 -3.78 9.00 -9.54
CA LEU A 141 -3.51 7.70 -10.17
C LEU A 141 -4.77 6.82 -10.27
N ALA A 142 -5.92 7.30 -9.81
CA ALA A 142 -7.13 6.50 -9.65
C ALA A 142 -7.57 5.79 -10.94
N ASP A 143 -7.54 6.49 -12.07
CA ASP A 143 -8.01 5.98 -13.35
C ASP A 143 -6.90 5.35 -14.19
N GLN A 144 -5.68 5.32 -13.68
CA GLN A 144 -4.54 4.75 -14.41
C GLN A 144 -4.47 3.25 -14.17
N ARG A 145 -4.47 2.49 -15.26
CA ARG A 145 -4.22 1.05 -15.17
C ARG A 145 -2.75 0.78 -14.95
N VAL A 146 -2.48 -0.23 -14.14
CA VAL A 146 -1.09 -0.67 -13.88
C VAL A 146 -0.50 -1.16 -15.21
N PRO A 147 0.65 -0.62 -15.66
CA PRO A 147 1.29 -1.08 -16.88
C PRO A 147 1.98 -2.42 -16.65
N SER A 148 2.01 -3.27 -17.68
CA SER A 148 2.83 -4.47 -17.64
C SER A 148 4.31 -4.11 -17.77
N ALA A 149 5.20 -5.01 -17.33
CA ALA A 149 6.63 -4.82 -17.51
C ALA A 149 7.00 -4.67 -19.00
N ARG A 150 6.29 -5.38 -19.87
CA ARG A 150 6.47 -5.24 -21.31
C ARG A 150 6.16 -3.83 -21.80
N GLN A 151 5.03 -3.26 -21.35
CA GLN A 151 4.63 -1.90 -21.71
C GLN A 151 5.67 -0.88 -21.23
N LEU A 152 6.18 -1.06 -20.01
CA LEU A 152 7.20 -0.17 -19.45
C LEU A 152 8.52 -0.25 -20.20
N ARG A 153 8.89 -1.44 -20.73
CA ARG A 153 10.10 -1.59 -21.54
C ARG A 153 9.97 -0.99 -22.93
N LEU A 154 8.75 -0.88 -23.46
CA LEU A 154 8.48 -0.31 -24.77
C LEU A 154 8.23 1.20 -24.74
N GLY A 155 7.96 1.75 -23.57
CA GLY A 155 7.63 3.15 -23.35
C GLY A 155 8.81 4.09 -23.18
#